data_d193e30ebb020ddd266bb3733635edd2
#
_entry.id   d193e30ebb020ddd266bb3733635edd2
#
_cell.length_a   1.000
_cell.length_b   1.000
_cell.length_c   1.000
_cell.angle_alpha   90.00
_cell.angle_beta   90.00
_cell.angle_gamma   90.00
#
_symmetry.space_group_name_H-M   'P 1'
#
loop_
_entity.id
_entity.type
_entity.pdbx_description
1 polymer ?
#
loop_
_entity_poly.entity_id
_entity_poly.type
_entity_poly.pdbx_seq_one_letter_code
_entity_poly.pdbx_strand_id
1 'polypeptide(L)'
;MSNKFNYQRVEIVWYDIQNAPGSWLTESEVLNHKLAECTSVGFLFSKTRSTVKLFSSWSYNTDNSIDFADVVAIPTAAIKSITVI
;
A
#
# COMPACT_ATOMS: atom_id res chain seq x y z
N MET A 1 -29.34 5.56 13.46
CA MET A 1 -28.05 5.10 13.93
C MET A 1 -26.91 5.56 13.02
N SER A 2 -25.87 6.13 13.57
CA SER A 2 -24.74 6.57 12.76
C SER A 2 -23.92 5.37 12.26
N ASN A 3 -23.27 5.53 11.13
CA ASN A 3 -22.31 4.55 10.63
C ASN A 3 -21.14 4.46 11.58
N LYS A 4 -20.68 3.25 11.80
CA LYS A 4 -19.42 3.02 12.47
C LYS A 4 -18.33 2.90 11.43
N PHE A 5 -17.25 3.63 11.64
CA PHE A 5 -16.07 3.51 10.82
C PHE A 5 -15.22 2.36 11.36
N ASN A 6 -15.24 1.23 10.66
CA ASN A 6 -14.65 -0.03 11.13
C ASN A 6 -13.29 -0.35 10.51
N TYR A 7 -12.64 0.66 9.94
CA TYR A 7 -11.36 0.44 9.26
C TYR A 7 -10.21 0.87 10.15
N GLN A 8 -9.21 0.01 10.27
CA GLN A 8 -8.01 0.31 11.05
C GLN A 8 -7.04 1.13 10.23
N ARG A 9 -6.44 2.13 10.87
CA ARG A 9 -5.36 2.89 10.27
C ARG A 9 -4.08 2.08 10.40
N VAL A 10 -3.37 1.89 9.29
CA VAL A 10 -2.17 1.06 9.23
C VAL A 10 -1.04 1.77 8.51
N GLU A 11 0.17 1.35 8.84
CA GLU A 11 1.37 1.69 8.11
C GLU A 11 1.88 0.41 7.44
N ILE A 12 2.10 0.47 6.13
CA ILE A 12 2.61 -0.67 5.37
C ILE A 12 3.99 -0.30 4.82
N VAL A 13 4.98 -1.12 5.16
CA VAL A 13 6.30 -1.05 4.53
C VAL A 13 6.34 -2.12 3.45
N TRP A 14 6.68 -1.73 2.23
CA TRP A 14 6.63 -2.60 1.08
C TRP A 14 7.78 -2.28 0.11
N TYR A 15 8.05 -3.21 -0.81
CA TYR A 15 9.13 -3.07 -1.78
C TYR A 15 8.57 -2.85 -3.16
N ASP A 16 9.12 -1.86 -3.84
CA ASP A 16 8.74 -1.54 -5.21
C ASP A 16 9.91 -1.84 -6.14
N ILE A 17 9.58 -2.08 -7.40
CA ILE A 17 10.59 -2.25 -8.44
C ILE A 17 11.37 -0.94 -8.59
N GLN A 18 12.65 -1.07 -8.90
CA GLN A 18 13.54 0.07 -9.04
C GLN A 18 14.34 -0.08 -10.32
N ASN A 19 14.17 0.85 -11.25
CA ASN A 19 14.97 0.88 -12.46
C ASN A 19 16.33 1.48 -12.14
N ALA A 20 17.39 0.82 -12.61
CA ALA A 20 18.74 1.37 -12.46
C ALA A 20 18.95 2.53 -13.45
N PRO A 21 19.66 3.59 -13.03
CA PRO A 21 20.02 4.67 -13.96
C PRO A 21 21.07 4.18 -14.96
N GLY A 22 21.02 4.72 -16.19
CA GLY A 22 21.95 4.38 -17.24
C GLY A 22 21.56 3.12 -18.00
N SER A 23 22.21 2.87 -19.13
CA SER A 23 21.91 1.75 -20.01
C SER A 23 22.87 0.57 -19.84
N TRP A 24 24.04 0.78 -19.28
CA TRP A 24 25.06 -0.26 -19.09
C TRP A 24 25.54 -0.27 -17.66
N LEU A 25 25.45 -1.44 -17.01
CA LEU A 25 25.88 -1.65 -15.63
C LEU A 25 26.97 -2.70 -15.59
N THR A 26 27.92 -2.54 -14.66
CA THR A 26 28.86 -3.59 -14.32
C THR A 26 28.17 -4.68 -13.53
N GLU A 27 28.80 -5.86 -13.44
CA GLU A 27 28.27 -6.95 -12.63
C GLU A 27 28.07 -6.51 -11.17
N SER A 28 29.04 -5.79 -10.61
CA SER A 28 28.97 -5.28 -9.25
C SER A 28 27.78 -4.35 -9.05
N GLU A 29 27.51 -3.47 -10.00
CA GLU A 29 26.37 -2.56 -9.92
C GLU A 29 25.06 -3.32 -9.99
N VAL A 30 24.95 -4.36 -10.81
CA VAL A 30 23.74 -5.21 -10.87
C VAL A 30 23.52 -5.92 -9.54
N LEU A 31 24.57 -6.49 -8.96
CA LEU A 31 24.48 -7.21 -7.69
C LEU A 31 24.06 -6.29 -6.54
N ASN A 32 24.42 -5.02 -6.60
CA ASN A 32 24.08 -4.04 -5.56
C ASN A 32 22.77 -3.30 -5.82
N HIS A 33 22.13 -3.55 -6.96
CA HIS A 33 20.86 -2.91 -7.29
C HIS A 33 19.73 -3.51 -6.45
N LYS A 34 19.00 -2.65 -5.74
CA LYS A 34 17.99 -3.09 -4.76
C LYS A 34 16.63 -2.54 -5.11
N LEU A 35 15.61 -3.21 -4.57
CA LEU A 35 14.24 -2.70 -4.59
C LEU A 35 14.13 -1.42 -3.74
N ALA A 36 13.20 -0.55 -4.10
CA ALA A 36 12.89 0.62 -3.29
C ALA A 36 12.02 0.19 -2.11
N GLU A 37 12.42 0.60 -0.90
CA GLU A 37 11.60 0.39 0.29
C GLU A 37 10.66 1.59 0.44
N CYS A 38 9.36 1.32 0.43
CA CYS A 38 8.32 2.35 0.47
C CYS A 38 7.47 2.19 1.71
N THR A 39 6.91 3.31 2.17
CA THR A 39 5.97 3.31 3.29
C THR A 39 4.68 3.97 2.86
N SER A 40 3.56 3.29 3.09
CA SER A 40 2.23 3.81 2.80
C SER A 40 1.41 3.80 4.08
N VAL A 41 0.66 4.87 4.32
CA VAL A 41 -0.24 5.00 5.46
C VAL A 41 -1.65 5.19 4.94
N GLY A 42 -2.59 4.46 5.51
CA GLY A 42 -3.98 4.57 5.15
C GLY A 42 -4.84 3.66 6.01
N PHE A 43 -6.12 3.57 5.65
CA PHE A 43 -7.04 2.66 6.32
C PHE A 43 -7.11 1.36 5.56
N LEU A 44 -7.03 0.25 6.29
CA LEU A 44 -7.04 -1.08 5.69
C LEU A 44 -8.45 -1.43 5.22
N PHE A 45 -8.65 -1.50 3.92
CA PHE A 45 -9.92 -1.91 3.34
C PHE A 45 -10.04 -3.43 3.29
N SER A 46 -9.02 -4.10 2.74
CA SER A 46 -9.01 -5.55 2.62
C SER A 46 -7.59 -6.09 2.58
N LYS A 47 -7.45 -7.31 3.02
CA LYS A 47 -6.20 -8.06 2.95
C LYS A 47 -6.51 -9.46 2.48
N THR A 48 -6.07 -9.78 1.28
CA THR A 48 -6.23 -11.10 0.70
C THR A 48 -4.86 -11.76 0.52
N ARG A 49 -4.86 -12.99 0.04
CA ARG A 49 -3.62 -13.71 -0.27
C ARG A 49 -2.78 -12.96 -1.31
N SER A 50 -3.44 -12.27 -2.25
CA SER A 50 -2.75 -11.64 -3.37
C SER A 50 -2.58 -10.13 -3.23
N THR A 51 -3.48 -9.44 -2.54
CA THR A 51 -3.53 -7.98 -2.57
C THR A 51 -4.00 -7.40 -1.24
N VAL A 52 -3.35 -6.32 -0.83
CA VAL A 52 -3.80 -5.48 0.27
C VAL A 52 -4.25 -4.16 -0.30
N LYS A 53 -5.43 -3.69 0.09
CA LYS A 53 -5.99 -2.42 -0.37
C LYS A 53 -6.12 -1.45 0.79
N LEU A 54 -5.65 -0.23 0.57
CA LEU A 54 -5.78 0.90 1.49
C LEU A 54 -6.58 2.02 0.84
N PHE A 55 -7.20 2.85 1.66
CA PHE A 55 -7.75 4.12 1.23
C PHE A 55 -7.39 5.19 2.25
N SER A 56 -7.40 6.45 1.84
CA SER A 56 -7.10 7.56 2.76
C SER A 56 -8.18 8.63 2.78
N SER A 57 -9.13 8.58 1.86
CA SER A 57 -10.27 9.51 1.84
C SER A 57 -11.57 8.72 1.69
N TRP A 58 -12.64 9.24 2.27
CA TRP A 58 -13.96 8.62 2.17
C TRP A 58 -15.05 9.65 2.37
N SER A 59 -16.26 9.32 1.91
CA SER A 59 -17.42 10.13 2.18
C SER A 59 -18.64 9.25 2.45
N TYR A 60 -19.55 9.74 3.30
CA TYR A 60 -20.81 9.07 3.58
C TYR A 60 -21.86 9.58 2.61
N ASN A 61 -22.64 8.65 2.07
CA ASN A 61 -23.79 8.96 1.23
C ASN A 61 -25.05 9.09 2.09
N THR A 62 -26.12 9.61 1.50
CA THR A 62 -27.38 9.80 2.23
C THR A 62 -28.03 8.49 2.68
N ASP A 63 -27.71 7.37 2.00
CA ASP A 63 -28.19 6.03 2.36
C ASP A 63 -27.26 5.31 3.35
N ASN A 64 -26.29 6.05 3.92
CA ASN A 64 -25.29 5.51 4.84
C ASN A 64 -24.24 4.61 4.22
N SER A 65 -24.22 4.47 2.90
CA SER A 65 -23.09 3.82 2.22
C SER A 65 -21.86 4.75 2.22
N ILE A 66 -20.70 4.18 1.95
CA ILE A 66 -19.43 4.91 1.94
C ILE A 66 -18.82 4.79 0.56
N ASP A 67 -18.38 5.92 0.03
CA ASP A 67 -17.50 5.97 -1.14
C ASP A 67 -16.06 6.18 -0.67
N PHE A 68 -15.12 5.54 -1.35
CA PHE A 68 -13.70 5.57 -1.00
C PHE A 68 -12.90 6.25 -2.10
N ALA A 69 -11.87 6.97 -1.69
CA ALA A 69 -10.95 7.63 -2.61
C ALA A 69 -9.50 7.47 -2.13
N ASP A 70 -8.57 7.78 -3.02
CA ASP A 70 -7.14 7.62 -2.77
C ASP A 70 -6.84 6.16 -2.40
N VAL A 71 -7.33 5.27 -3.25
CA VAL A 71 -7.21 3.82 -3.06
C VAL A 71 -5.89 3.34 -3.63
N VAL A 72 -5.16 2.56 -2.82
CA VAL A 72 -3.89 1.95 -3.22
C VAL A 72 -4.02 0.45 -3.06
N ALA A 73 -3.58 -0.28 -4.07
CA ALA A 73 -3.50 -1.74 -4.04
C ALA A 73 -2.02 -2.15 -4.06
N ILE A 74 -1.62 -2.95 -3.08
CA ILE A 74 -0.23 -3.41 -2.93
C ILE A 74 -0.23 -4.92 -3.02
N PRO A 75 0.64 -5.52 -3.88
CA PRO A 75 0.76 -6.99 -3.89
C PRO A 75 1.19 -7.49 -2.52
N THR A 76 0.50 -8.47 -1.99
CA THR A 76 0.81 -9.02 -0.66
C THR A 76 2.26 -9.52 -0.59
N ALA A 77 2.75 -10.12 -1.68
CA ALA A 77 4.12 -10.62 -1.75
C ALA A 77 5.19 -9.52 -1.64
N ALA A 78 4.84 -8.27 -1.91
CA ALA A 78 5.77 -7.14 -1.83
C ALA A 78 5.83 -6.51 -0.44
N ILE A 79 4.99 -6.95 0.49
CA ILE A 79 4.85 -6.32 1.79
C ILE A 79 5.87 -6.89 2.78
N LYS A 80 6.62 -5.99 3.42
CA LYS A 80 7.54 -6.32 4.50
C LYS A 80 6.81 -6.39 5.84
N SER A 81 5.97 -5.40 6.12
CA SER A 81 5.24 -5.34 7.39
C SER A 81 3.97 -4.49 7.29
N ILE A 82 3.01 -4.82 8.13
CA ILE A 82 1.78 -4.04 8.34
C ILE A 82 1.68 -3.79 9.84
N THR A 83 1.56 -2.53 10.21
CA THR A 83 1.49 -2.12 11.61
C THR A 83 0.26 -1.25 11.82
N VAL A 84 -0.57 -1.60 12.79
CA VAL A 84 -1.70 -0.75 13.20
C VAL A 84 -1.15 0.47 13.94
N ILE A 85 -1.60 1.65 13.54
CA ILE A 85 -1.11 2.92 14.11
C ILE A 85 -2.23 3.82 14.59
#